data_e75f7000d381ecc485b1855fba000f10
#
_entry.id   e75f7000d381ecc485b1855fba000f10
#
_cell.length_a   1.000
_cell.length_b   1.000
_cell.length_c   1.000
_cell.angle_alpha   90.00
_cell.angle_beta   90.00
_cell.angle_gamma   90.00
#
_symmetry.space_group_name_H-M   'P 1'
#
loop_
_entity.id
_entity.type
_entity.pdbx_description
1 polymer ?
#
loop_
_entity_poly.entity_id
_entity_poly.type
_entity_poly.pdbx_seq_one_letter_code
_entity_poly.pdbx_strand_id
1 'polypeptide(L)'
;MPTTANRSREQSRASWQLPDGVSRGTWDYVTEPAIAIDYDRFHAGHPLLELDRKLIEAHLGPSPTRSDGSSRIAVDLGCGTGRNLIPLANLGWRVVGVDLSLDMLGQFKSKAKSHVQSQPVAIRANMAHLECLADGFADAVLCMYSSLGMVQRRENRRSLMKHARRILTSNGTFFVHVHNRGSWLRDPGGVRRTIMDWLRARRNSNWELGDSVYAYRGLPSMFLHIYSERELRRDLNASGLVIKNLYRLNRHSSEILTGTWLAHLRSGGFLAVCTRH
;
A
#
# COMPACT_ATOMS: atom_id res chain seq x y z
N MET A 1 -6.15 20.37 13.68
CA MET A 1 -7.00 19.19 13.93
C MET A 1 -8.41 19.51 13.43
N PRO A 2 -9.09 18.65 12.66
CA PRO A 2 -10.48 18.90 12.30
C PRO A 2 -11.35 18.91 13.55
N THR A 3 -12.37 19.79 13.56
CA THR A 3 -13.32 19.87 14.67
C THR A 3 -14.17 18.61 14.77
N THR A 4 -14.71 18.30 15.95
CA THR A 4 -15.59 17.12 16.18
C THR A 4 -16.80 17.10 15.24
N ALA A 5 -17.38 18.27 14.91
CA ALA A 5 -18.47 18.40 13.93
C ALA A 5 -18.07 18.03 12.50
N ASN A 6 -16.83 18.31 12.10
CA ASN A 6 -16.33 17.94 10.77
C ASN A 6 -16.05 16.43 10.66
N ARG A 7 -15.61 15.80 11.75
CA ARG A 7 -15.40 14.35 11.83
C ARG A 7 -16.71 13.56 11.73
N SER A 8 -17.74 13.97 12.44
CA SER A 8 -19.06 13.31 12.38
C SER A 8 -19.69 13.41 10.99
N ARG A 9 -19.51 14.53 10.28
CA ARG A 9 -19.93 14.68 8.87
C ARG A 9 -19.15 13.77 7.93
N GLU A 10 -17.84 13.59 8.12
CA GLU A 10 -17.05 12.66 7.30
C GLU A 10 -17.45 11.20 7.51
N GLN A 11 -17.68 10.77 8.74
CA GLN A 11 -18.13 9.42 9.06
C GLN A 11 -19.53 9.12 8.52
N SER A 12 -20.42 10.12 8.46
CA SER A 12 -21.81 9.95 8.01
C SER A 12 -22.00 10.05 6.49
N ARG A 13 -20.95 10.18 5.69
CA ARG A 13 -21.05 10.24 4.22
C ARG A 13 -21.85 9.06 3.66
N ALA A 14 -22.79 9.35 2.76
CA ALA A 14 -23.48 8.31 2.00
C ALA A 14 -22.51 7.60 1.04
N SER A 15 -22.80 6.35 0.66
CA SER A 15 -21.88 5.55 -0.18
C SER A 15 -21.56 6.21 -1.53
N TRP A 16 -22.50 6.97 -2.12
CA TRP A 16 -22.30 7.70 -3.35
C TRP A 16 -21.42 8.99 -3.22
N GLN A 17 -21.15 9.41 -1.97
CA GLN A 17 -20.26 10.54 -1.66
C GLN A 17 -18.82 10.09 -1.36
N LEU A 18 -18.57 8.78 -1.35
CA LEU A 18 -17.22 8.27 -1.09
C LEU A 18 -16.31 8.58 -2.28
N PRO A 19 -15.01 8.84 -2.03
CA PRO A 19 -14.05 9.00 -3.12
C PRO A 19 -14.01 7.75 -3.99
N ASP A 20 -13.75 7.91 -5.28
CA ASP A 20 -13.68 6.78 -6.20
C ASP A 20 -12.63 5.76 -5.77
N GLY A 21 -12.93 4.48 -5.91
CA GLY A 21 -12.08 3.39 -5.44
C GLY A 21 -12.06 3.15 -3.92
N VAL A 22 -12.80 3.93 -3.14
CA VAL A 22 -12.85 3.80 -1.67
C VAL A 22 -14.13 3.08 -1.25
N SER A 23 -14.02 1.90 -0.64
CA SER A 23 -15.16 1.19 -0.08
C SER A 23 -15.69 1.85 1.20
N ARG A 24 -16.91 1.53 1.59
CA ARG A 24 -17.47 1.97 2.86
C ARG A 24 -16.57 1.57 4.04
N GLY A 25 -16.16 0.32 4.11
CA GLY A 25 -15.29 -0.15 5.19
C GLY A 25 -13.90 0.48 5.16
N THR A 26 -13.34 0.75 3.98
CA THR A 26 -12.09 1.53 3.87
C THR A 26 -12.30 2.96 4.36
N TRP A 27 -13.44 3.58 4.03
CA TRP A 27 -13.77 4.92 4.52
C TRP A 27 -13.89 4.96 6.05
N ASP A 28 -14.62 4.01 6.62
CA ASP A 28 -14.77 3.88 8.07
C ASP A 28 -13.40 3.68 8.75
N TYR A 29 -12.52 2.87 8.15
CA TYR A 29 -11.15 2.65 8.63
C TYR A 29 -10.31 3.95 8.64
N VAL A 30 -10.31 4.72 7.58
CA VAL A 30 -9.47 5.93 7.46
C VAL A 30 -10.02 7.12 8.27
N THR A 31 -11.28 7.08 8.67
CA THR A 31 -11.93 8.13 9.47
C THR A 31 -12.09 7.77 10.95
N GLU A 32 -11.71 6.55 11.37
CA GLU A 32 -11.77 6.11 12.78
C GLU A 32 -10.48 6.52 13.52
N PRO A 33 -10.52 7.53 14.42
CA PRO A 33 -9.32 8.04 15.08
C PRO A 33 -8.61 7.01 15.97
N ALA A 34 -9.37 6.11 16.60
CA ALA A 34 -8.82 5.07 17.48
C ALA A 34 -7.83 4.16 16.72
N ILE A 35 -8.09 3.93 15.44
CA ILE A 35 -7.21 3.12 14.58
C ILE A 35 -5.85 3.83 14.39
N ALA A 36 -5.84 5.13 14.13
CA ALA A 36 -4.60 5.89 13.93
C ALA A 36 -3.80 6.01 15.23
N ILE A 37 -4.46 6.23 16.36
CA ILE A 37 -3.83 6.38 17.68
C ILE A 37 -3.11 5.08 18.08
N ASP A 38 -3.74 3.94 17.84
CA ASP A 38 -3.26 2.63 18.26
C ASP A 38 -2.44 1.89 17.18
N TYR A 39 -2.27 2.48 16.01
CA TYR A 39 -1.73 1.80 14.83
C TYR A 39 -0.35 1.17 15.06
N ASP A 40 0.57 1.95 15.58
CA ASP A 40 1.95 1.48 15.78
C ASP A 40 2.03 0.39 16.85
N ARG A 41 1.27 0.54 17.95
CA ARG A 41 1.21 -0.47 19.01
C ARG A 41 0.62 -1.77 18.50
N PHE A 42 -0.47 -1.71 17.72
CA PHE A 42 -1.13 -2.88 17.16
C PHE A 42 -0.24 -3.67 16.21
N HIS A 43 0.65 -2.98 15.48
CA HIS A 43 1.55 -3.60 14.52
C HIS A 43 2.98 -3.81 15.05
N ALA A 44 3.24 -3.49 16.32
CA ALA A 44 4.56 -3.67 16.92
C ALA A 44 5.02 -5.12 16.83
N GLY A 45 6.25 -5.34 16.36
CA GLY A 45 6.82 -6.68 16.23
C GLY A 45 6.25 -7.54 15.10
N HIS A 46 5.41 -6.98 14.21
CA HIS A 46 4.88 -7.75 13.08
C HIS A 46 6.00 -8.08 12.08
N PRO A 47 6.32 -9.37 11.81
CA PRO A 47 7.50 -9.78 11.04
C PRO A 47 7.54 -9.22 9.62
N LEU A 48 6.38 -9.09 8.96
CA LEU A 48 6.29 -8.53 7.62
C LEU A 48 6.84 -7.10 7.55
N LEU A 49 6.59 -6.29 8.58
CA LEU A 49 7.00 -4.89 8.58
C LEU A 49 8.52 -4.74 8.64
N GLU A 50 9.16 -5.63 9.36
CA GLU A 50 10.62 -5.69 9.44
C GLU A 50 11.22 -6.20 8.12
N LEU A 51 10.59 -7.20 7.50
CA LEU A 51 11.02 -7.72 6.20
C LEU A 51 10.88 -6.66 5.10
N ASP A 52 9.73 -5.95 5.06
CA ASP A 52 9.50 -4.85 4.12
C ASP A 52 10.59 -3.79 4.25
N ARG A 53 10.91 -3.36 5.48
CA ARG A 53 11.96 -2.38 5.77
C ARG A 53 13.32 -2.85 5.25
N LYS A 54 13.73 -4.07 5.58
CA LYS A 54 15.01 -4.64 5.12
C LYS A 54 15.12 -4.69 3.59
N LEU A 55 14.04 -5.08 2.90
CA LEU A 55 14.03 -5.14 1.45
C LEU A 55 14.09 -3.75 0.81
N ILE A 56 13.37 -2.77 1.35
CA ILE A 56 13.44 -1.38 0.88
C ILE A 56 14.86 -0.85 1.04
N GLU A 57 15.46 -0.96 2.22
CA GLU A 57 16.82 -0.49 2.51
C GLU A 57 17.86 -1.16 1.62
N ALA A 58 17.76 -2.48 1.41
CA ALA A 58 18.68 -3.23 0.56
C ALA A 58 18.66 -2.75 -0.90
N HIS A 59 17.51 -2.33 -1.43
CA HIS A 59 17.38 -1.83 -2.80
C HIS A 59 17.71 -0.36 -2.96
N LEU A 60 17.39 0.47 -1.96
CA LEU A 60 17.64 1.90 -2.04
C LEU A 60 19.11 2.27 -1.79
N GLY A 61 19.82 1.40 -1.07
CA GLY A 61 21.21 1.62 -0.68
C GLY A 61 21.37 2.73 0.37
N PRO A 62 22.59 2.95 0.84
CA PRO A 62 22.86 3.87 1.96
C PRO A 62 22.88 5.35 1.55
N SER A 63 23.04 5.66 0.26
CA SER A 63 23.20 7.06 -0.16
C SER A 63 21.86 7.74 -0.39
N PRO A 64 21.53 8.79 0.39
CA PRO A 64 20.33 9.57 0.19
C PRO A 64 20.51 10.69 -0.86
N THR A 65 21.66 10.76 -1.52
CA THR A 65 22.07 11.88 -2.37
C THR A 65 22.13 11.46 -3.84
N ARG A 66 21.65 12.32 -4.73
CA ARG A 66 21.79 12.19 -6.18
C ARG A 66 23.20 12.63 -6.61
N SER A 67 23.55 12.35 -7.86
CA SER A 67 24.83 12.78 -8.47
C SER A 67 25.02 14.29 -8.50
N ASP A 68 23.95 15.08 -8.52
CA ASP A 68 23.95 16.54 -8.46
C ASP A 68 24.07 17.11 -7.03
N GLY A 69 24.22 16.26 -6.01
CA GLY A 69 24.29 16.64 -4.61
C GLY A 69 22.94 16.89 -3.94
N SER A 70 21.83 16.83 -4.68
CA SER A 70 20.48 16.98 -4.08
C SER A 70 20.06 15.72 -3.33
N SER A 71 19.23 15.88 -2.28
CA SER A 71 18.67 14.74 -1.56
C SER A 71 17.67 13.97 -2.43
N ARG A 72 17.72 12.65 -2.37
CA ARG A 72 16.74 11.75 -2.99
C ARG A 72 15.38 11.90 -2.32
N ILE A 73 14.32 11.67 -3.08
CA ILE A 73 12.94 11.84 -2.63
C ILE A 73 12.23 10.48 -2.61
N ALA A 74 11.66 10.12 -1.47
CA ALA A 74 10.79 8.96 -1.32
C ALA A 74 9.34 9.39 -1.11
N VAL A 75 8.42 8.77 -1.83
CA VAL A 75 6.96 8.94 -1.70
C VAL A 75 6.34 7.64 -1.22
N ASP A 76 5.49 7.66 -0.18
CA ASP A 76 4.77 6.47 0.29
C ASP A 76 3.26 6.68 0.12
N LEU A 77 2.64 5.82 -0.70
CA LEU A 77 1.21 5.82 -1.04
C LEU A 77 0.45 4.92 -0.07
N GLY A 78 -0.35 5.51 0.79
CA GLY A 78 -0.93 4.87 1.96
C GLY A 78 0.09 4.83 3.10
N CYS A 79 0.75 5.96 3.38
CA CYS A 79 1.88 6.04 4.30
C CYS A 79 1.52 5.77 5.77
N GLY A 80 0.23 5.85 6.13
CA GLY A 80 -0.23 5.71 7.51
C GLY A 80 0.51 6.67 8.44
N THR A 81 1.05 6.13 9.51
CA THR A 81 1.81 6.87 10.53
C THR A 81 3.28 7.13 10.14
N GLY A 82 3.67 6.88 8.88
CA GLY A 82 5.01 7.17 8.37
C GLY A 82 6.06 6.09 8.66
N ARG A 83 5.65 4.87 8.93
CA ARG A 83 6.51 3.75 9.31
C ARG A 83 7.69 3.52 8.34
N ASN A 84 7.46 3.57 7.04
CA ASN A 84 8.51 3.40 6.03
C ASN A 84 9.31 4.69 5.80
N LEU A 85 8.67 5.84 5.97
CA LEU A 85 9.26 7.14 5.64
C LEU A 85 10.19 7.69 6.74
N ILE A 86 9.87 7.46 8.01
CA ILE A 86 10.70 7.97 9.13
C ILE A 86 12.12 7.38 9.09
N PRO A 87 12.33 6.06 8.90
CA PRO A 87 13.66 5.51 8.73
C PRO A 87 14.43 6.12 7.55
N LEU A 88 13.75 6.30 6.40
CA LEU A 88 14.38 6.93 5.22
C LEU A 88 14.75 8.40 5.49
N ALA A 89 13.89 9.14 6.16
CA ALA A 89 14.18 10.52 6.53
C ALA A 89 15.37 10.63 7.48
N ASN A 90 15.54 9.68 8.43
CA ASN A 90 16.71 9.59 9.31
C ASN A 90 18.00 9.29 8.54
N LEU A 91 17.90 8.64 7.37
CA LEU A 91 19.03 8.44 6.45
C LEU A 91 19.29 9.64 5.54
N GLY A 92 18.53 10.75 5.67
CA GLY A 92 18.73 11.97 4.90
C GLY A 92 17.87 12.08 3.63
N TRP A 93 16.91 11.17 3.38
CA TRP A 93 15.96 11.28 2.29
C TRP A 93 14.94 12.39 2.57
N ARG A 94 14.54 13.11 1.52
CA ARG A 94 13.32 13.91 1.58
C ARG A 94 12.12 13.00 1.43
N VAL A 95 11.10 13.14 2.29
CA VAL A 95 9.99 12.20 2.34
C VAL A 95 8.64 12.89 2.14
N VAL A 96 7.79 12.23 1.35
CA VAL A 96 6.42 12.67 1.06
C VAL A 96 5.47 11.51 1.39
N GLY A 97 4.62 11.70 2.40
CA GLY A 97 3.59 10.75 2.77
C GLY A 97 2.23 11.13 2.18
N VAL A 98 1.61 10.21 1.47
CA VAL A 98 0.25 10.34 0.95
C VAL A 98 -0.66 9.37 1.68
N ASP A 99 -1.74 9.87 2.27
CA ASP A 99 -2.77 9.03 2.92
C ASP A 99 -4.13 9.71 2.84
N LEU A 100 -5.19 8.92 2.92
CA LEU A 100 -6.55 9.44 2.96
C LEU A 100 -6.96 9.86 4.37
N SER A 101 -6.34 9.25 5.41
CA SER A 101 -6.60 9.50 6.82
C SER A 101 -5.84 10.72 7.34
N LEU A 102 -6.58 11.74 7.78
CA LEU A 102 -6.00 12.91 8.44
C LEU A 102 -5.35 12.55 9.78
N ASP A 103 -5.92 11.61 10.50
CA ASP A 103 -5.40 11.20 11.81
C ASP A 103 -4.07 10.45 11.67
N MET A 104 -3.95 9.57 10.64
CA MET A 104 -2.67 8.93 10.30
C MET A 104 -1.60 9.95 9.93
N LEU A 105 -1.93 10.91 9.06
CA LEU A 105 -1.00 11.98 8.68
C LEU A 105 -0.62 12.88 9.86
N GLY A 106 -1.53 13.08 10.80
CA GLY A 106 -1.27 13.78 12.07
C GLY A 106 -0.23 13.05 12.92
N GLN A 107 -0.36 11.73 13.06
CA GLN A 107 0.62 10.89 13.75
C GLN A 107 1.98 10.91 13.03
N PHE A 108 1.98 10.80 11.70
CA PHE A 108 3.20 10.90 10.89
C PHE A 108 3.95 12.21 11.14
N LYS A 109 3.26 13.36 11.03
CA LYS A 109 3.85 14.67 11.28
C LYS A 109 4.38 14.82 12.71
N SER A 110 3.64 14.32 13.70
CA SER A 110 4.04 14.38 15.11
C SER A 110 5.34 13.60 15.34
N LYS A 111 5.42 12.36 14.87
CA LYS A 111 6.61 11.52 15.01
C LYS A 111 7.82 12.10 14.28
N ALA A 112 7.61 12.63 13.08
CA ALA A 112 8.70 13.18 12.31
C ALA A 112 9.32 14.44 12.94
N LYS A 113 8.56 15.26 13.64
CA LYS A 113 9.08 16.44 14.36
C LYS A 113 10.14 16.08 15.40
N SER A 114 10.05 14.92 16.02
CA SER A 114 10.98 14.46 17.05
C SER A 114 12.16 13.63 16.53
N HIS A 115 12.15 13.24 15.25
CA HIS A 115 13.10 12.24 14.74
C HIS A 115 13.83 12.67 13.46
N VAL A 116 13.43 13.78 12.79
CA VAL A 116 13.93 14.10 11.44
C VAL A 116 14.39 15.54 11.32
N GLN A 117 15.56 15.75 10.69
CA GLN A 117 16.10 17.09 10.46
C GLN A 117 15.33 17.89 9.39
N SER A 118 14.78 17.23 8.36
CA SER A 118 13.96 17.85 7.33
C SER A 118 12.48 17.59 7.58
N GLN A 119 11.64 18.63 7.50
CA GLN A 119 10.20 18.46 7.70
C GLN A 119 9.60 17.59 6.58
N PRO A 120 8.92 16.49 6.92
CA PRO A 120 8.24 15.66 5.93
C PRO A 120 7.03 16.37 5.35
N VAL A 121 6.78 16.14 4.07
CA VAL A 121 5.54 16.56 3.42
C VAL A 121 4.47 15.50 3.63
N ALA A 122 3.31 15.88 4.17
CA ALA A 122 2.16 15.00 4.36
C ALA A 122 0.98 15.54 3.57
N ILE A 123 0.47 14.74 2.64
CA ILE A 123 -0.57 15.10 1.68
C ILE A 123 -1.79 14.22 1.91
N ARG A 124 -2.95 14.84 2.16
CA ARG A 124 -4.22 14.11 2.15
C ARG A 124 -4.70 13.97 0.73
N ALA A 125 -4.62 12.76 0.16
CA ALA A 125 -5.11 12.49 -1.18
C ALA A 125 -5.57 11.04 -1.32
N ASN A 126 -6.46 10.80 -2.29
CA ASN A 126 -6.79 9.46 -2.77
C ASN A 126 -5.66 8.98 -3.69
N MET A 127 -5.02 7.85 -3.35
CA MET A 127 -3.88 7.35 -4.11
C MET A 127 -4.22 6.87 -5.54
N ALA A 128 -5.51 6.75 -5.89
CA ALA A 128 -5.96 6.52 -7.26
C ALA A 128 -6.00 7.82 -8.11
N HIS A 129 -5.90 8.99 -7.49
CA HIS A 129 -6.00 10.33 -8.08
C HIS A 129 -4.90 11.23 -7.53
N LEU A 130 -3.72 11.19 -8.15
CA LEU A 130 -2.51 11.88 -7.68
C LEU A 130 -2.04 12.96 -8.67
N GLU A 131 -2.96 13.58 -9.39
CA GLU A 131 -2.69 14.66 -10.34
C GLU A 131 -2.03 15.89 -9.66
N CYS A 132 -2.17 16.00 -8.36
CA CYS A 132 -1.52 17.02 -7.54
C CYS A 132 0.01 16.84 -7.39
N LEU A 133 0.55 15.67 -7.74
CA LEU A 133 1.98 15.39 -7.70
C LEU A 133 2.58 15.59 -9.09
N ALA A 134 3.74 16.26 -9.14
CA ALA A 134 4.50 16.47 -10.37
C ALA A 134 5.03 15.16 -10.96
N ASP A 135 5.40 15.19 -12.24
CA ASP A 135 6.03 14.09 -12.94
C ASP A 135 7.52 14.00 -12.60
N GLY A 136 8.07 12.80 -12.54
CA GLY A 136 9.50 12.54 -12.58
C GLY A 136 10.32 13.10 -11.42
N PHE A 137 9.76 13.28 -10.23
CA PHE A 137 10.49 13.88 -9.10
C PHE A 137 10.95 12.88 -8.03
N ALA A 138 10.30 11.72 -7.93
CA ALA A 138 10.56 10.74 -6.87
C ALA A 138 11.60 9.69 -7.29
N ASP A 139 12.60 9.45 -6.45
CA ASP A 139 13.57 8.38 -6.64
C ASP A 139 13.07 7.04 -6.13
N ALA A 140 12.15 7.05 -5.17
CA ALA A 140 11.46 5.89 -4.68
C ALA A 140 9.96 6.19 -4.49
N VAL A 141 9.11 5.25 -4.88
CA VAL A 141 7.68 5.24 -4.55
C VAL A 141 7.37 3.94 -3.86
N LEU A 142 6.68 4.01 -2.73
CA LEU A 142 6.29 2.88 -1.91
C LEU A 142 4.76 2.74 -1.94
N CYS A 143 4.25 1.50 -1.95
CA CYS A 143 2.85 1.17 -1.69
C CYS A 143 2.83 -0.17 -0.95
N MET A 144 3.02 -0.10 0.36
CA MET A 144 3.35 -1.25 1.18
C MET A 144 2.15 -1.79 1.96
N TYR A 145 2.32 -2.96 2.58
CA TYR A 145 1.34 -3.59 3.45
C TYR A 145 -0.07 -3.74 2.84
N SER A 146 -0.11 -4.07 1.54
CA SER A 146 -1.36 -4.25 0.77
C SER A 146 -2.25 -2.99 0.64
N SER A 147 -1.72 -1.78 0.80
CA SER A 147 -2.48 -0.55 0.57
C SER A 147 -3.10 -0.51 -0.83
N LEU A 148 -2.39 -1.03 -1.85
CA LEU A 148 -2.94 -1.20 -3.20
C LEU A 148 -4.22 -2.04 -3.21
N GLY A 149 -4.29 -3.10 -2.40
CA GLY A 149 -5.46 -3.97 -2.29
C GLY A 149 -6.69 -3.30 -1.65
N MET A 150 -6.51 -2.22 -0.90
CA MET A 150 -7.62 -1.46 -0.32
C MET A 150 -8.38 -0.61 -1.34
N VAL A 151 -7.82 -0.45 -2.55
CA VAL A 151 -8.45 0.30 -3.65
C VAL A 151 -9.37 -0.60 -4.43
N GLN A 152 -10.68 -0.26 -4.44
CA GLN A 152 -11.68 -0.98 -5.23
C GLN A 152 -11.49 -0.74 -6.72
N ARG A 153 -11.86 -1.73 -7.53
CA ARG A 153 -11.83 -1.78 -8.99
C ARG A 153 -10.41 -1.76 -9.57
N ARG A 154 -10.23 -2.59 -10.57
CA ARG A 154 -8.92 -2.73 -11.25
C ARG A 154 -8.45 -1.44 -11.91
N GLU A 155 -9.37 -0.68 -12.49
CA GLU A 155 -9.05 0.59 -13.13
C GLU A 155 -8.42 1.56 -12.13
N ASN A 156 -8.92 1.67 -10.90
CA ASN A 156 -8.39 2.53 -9.86
C ASN A 156 -7.04 2.02 -9.34
N ARG A 157 -6.87 0.70 -9.17
CA ARG A 157 -5.57 0.11 -8.81
C ARG A 157 -4.52 0.34 -9.89
N ARG A 158 -4.90 0.23 -11.18
CA ARG A 158 -4.02 0.58 -12.29
C ARG A 158 -3.74 2.08 -12.39
N SER A 159 -4.72 2.93 -12.07
CA SER A 159 -4.51 4.39 -11.97
C SER A 159 -3.43 4.71 -10.95
N LEU A 160 -3.50 4.13 -9.74
CA LEU A 160 -2.45 4.23 -8.72
C LEU A 160 -1.08 3.82 -9.27
N MET A 161 -0.99 2.66 -9.94
CA MET A 161 0.28 2.18 -10.51
C MET A 161 0.80 3.12 -11.62
N LYS A 162 -0.07 3.68 -12.46
CA LYS A 162 0.28 4.69 -13.48
C LYS A 162 0.78 5.98 -12.83
N HIS A 163 0.16 6.43 -11.75
CA HIS A 163 0.65 7.58 -10.99
C HIS A 163 2.01 7.27 -10.35
N ALA A 164 2.19 6.10 -9.73
CA ALA A 164 3.49 5.69 -9.21
C ALA A 164 4.57 5.74 -10.30
N ARG A 165 4.29 5.19 -11.51
CA ARG A 165 5.20 5.29 -12.66
C ARG A 165 5.46 6.73 -13.08
N ARG A 166 4.44 7.58 -13.17
CA ARG A 166 4.54 8.96 -13.63
C ARG A 166 5.42 9.83 -12.74
N ILE A 167 5.27 9.68 -11.42
CA ILE A 167 6.00 10.48 -10.44
C ILE A 167 7.46 10.00 -10.23
N LEU A 168 7.79 8.76 -10.64
CA LEU A 168 9.17 8.27 -10.60
C LEU A 168 10.09 9.02 -11.57
N THR A 169 11.32 9.30 -11.14
CA THR A 169 12.42 9.65 -12.04
C THR A 169 12.74 8.50 -13.00
N SER A 170 13.57 8.74 -14.04
CA SER A 170 13.98 7.69 -15.00
C SER A 170 14.63 6.48 -14.30
N ASN A 171 15.38 6.73 -13.23
CA ASN A 171 16.09 5.71 -12.45
C ASN A 171 15.36 5.35 -11.15
N GLY A 172 14.13 5.85 -10.98
CA GLY A 172 13.35 5.63 -9.76
C GLY A 172 12.82 4.21 -9.64
N THR A 173 12.55 3.82 -8.39
CA THR A 173 12.11 2.47 -8.04
C THR A 173 10.75 2.50 -7.36
N PHE A 174 9.83 1.64 -7.82
CA PHE A 174 8.53 1.41 -7.20
C PHE A 174 8.52 0.10 -6.43
N PHE A 175 8.14 0.18 -5.15
CA PHE A 175 7.95 -0.96 -4.26
C PHE A 175 6.46 -1.15 -4.01
N VAL A 176 5.96 -2.35 -4.25
CA VAL A 176 4.57 -2.69 -3.94
C VAL A 176 4.47 -4.04 -3.27
N HIS A 177 3.77 -4.08 -2.13
CA HIS A 177 3.46 -5.32 -1.42
C HIS A 177 1.97 -5.60 -1.49
N VAL A 178 1.61 -6.86 -1.83
CA VAL A 178 0.22 -7.35 -1.88
C VAL A 178 0.11 -8.75 -1.30
N HIS A 179 -1.05 -9.08 -0.73
CA HIS A 179 -1.36 -10.44 -0.31
C HIS A 179 -1.67 -11.35 -1.49
N ASN A 180 -1.40 -12.66 -1.32
CA ASN A 180 -1.60 -13.68 -2.33
C ASN A 180 -2.84 -14.54 -2.07
N ARG A 181 -3.82 -14.53 -2.99
CA ARG A 181 -5.01 -15.38 -2.90
C ARG A 181 -4.73 -16.88 -3.10
N GLY A 182 -3.60 -17.24 -3.72
CA GLY A 182 -3.19 -18.63 -3.84
C GLY A 182 -3.00 -19.33 -2.49
N SER A 183 -2.70 -18.57 -1.43
CA SER A 183 -2.61 -19.07 -0.08
C SER A 183 -3.93 -19.63 0.46
N TRP A 184 -5.08 -19.14 -0.02
CA TRP A 184 -6.40 -19.61 0.39
C TRP A 184 -6.62 -21.11 0.12
N LEU A 185 -6.06 -21.63 -0.97
CA LEU A 185 -6.22 -23.05 -1.33
C LEU A 185 -5.68 -23.99 -0.27
N ARG A 186 -4.84 -23.49 0.63
CA ARG A 186 -4.25 -24.25 1.74
C ARG A 186 -5.04 -24.11 3.06
N ASP A 187 -6.02 -23.24 3.09
CA ASP A 187 -6.88 -23.05 4.27
C ASP A 187 -8.03 -24.09 4.27
N PRO A 188 -8.51 -24.54 5.42
CA PRO A 188 -9.73 -25.32 5.48
C PRO A 188 -10.87 -24.62 4.75
N GLY A 189 -11.52 -25.29 3.80
CA GLY A 189 -12.58 -24.69 2.97
C GLY A 189 -12.10 -23.70 1.89
N GLY A 190 -10.79 -23.53 1.69
CA GLY A 190 -10.24 -22.55 0.74
C GLY A 190 -10.60 -22.84 -0.71
N VAL A 191 -10.70 -24.12 -1.11
CA VAL A 191 -11.18 -24.50 -2.45
C VAL A 191 -12.63 -24.03 -2.65
N ARG A 192 -13.53 -24.31 -1.68
CA ARG A 192 -14.93 -23.86 -1.72
C ARG A 192 -14.99 -22.33 -1.80
N ARG A 193 -14.22 -21.62 -0.97
CA ARG A 193 -14.13 -20.16 -1.00
C ARG A 193 -13.72 -19.66 -2.38
N THR A 194 -12.69 -20.23 -2.99
CA THR A 194 -12.20 -19.84 -4.31
C THR A 194 -13.25 -20.04 -5.41
N ILE A 195 -14.00 -21.16 -5.37
CA ILE A 195 -15.09 -21.43 -6.31
C ILE A 195 -16.22 -20.43 -6.13
N MET A 196 -16.63 -20.17 -4.88
CA MET A 196 -17.71 -19.21 -4.58
C MET A 196 -17.33 -17.79 -4.98
N ASP A 197 -16.08 -17.39 -4.77
CA ASP A 197 -15.57 -16.08 -5.18
C ASP A 197 -15.56 -15.94 -6.71
N TRP A 198 -15.13 -16.98 -7.42
CA TRP A 198 -15.18 -17.02 -8.87
C TRP A 198 -16.61 -16.92 -9.43
N LEU A 199 -17.59 -17.64 -8.83
CA LEU A 199 -19.00 -17.54 -9.19
C LEU A 199 -19.56 -16.15 -8.94
N ARG A 200 -19.19 -15.54 -7.81
CA ARG A 200 -19.60 -14.17 -7.45
C ARG A 200 -19.06 -13.16 -8.44
N ALA A 201 -17.77 -13.24 -8.80
CA ALA A 201 -17.16 -12.37 -9.78
C ALA A 201 -17.78 -12.48 -11.19
N ARG A 202 -18.35 -13.64 -11.54
CA ARG A 202 -19.09 -13.80 -12.81
C ARG A 202 -20.50 -13.24 -12.80
N ARG A 203 -21.14 -13.23 -11.62
CA ARG A 203 -22.53 -12.78 -11.46
C ARG A 203 -22.66 -11.30 -11.11
N ASN A 204 -21.63 -10.70 -10.57
CA ASN A 204 -21.64 -9.32 -10.09
C ASN A 204 -20.48 -8.55 -10.73
N SER A 205 -20.79 -7.65 -11.65
CA SER A 205 -19.80 -6.80 -12.34
C SER A 205 -19.02 -5.86 -11.41
N ASN A 206 -19.55 -5.61 -10.20
CA ASN A 206 -18.88 -4.80 -9.18
C ASN A 206 -17.97 -5.63 -8.26
N TRP A 207 -17.79 -6.92 -8.53
CA TRP A 207 -16.97 -7.84 -7.76
C TRP A 207 -15.90 -8.48 -8.64
N GLU A 208 -14.66 -8.36 -8.25
CA GLU A 208 -13.54 -8.99 -8.96
C GLU A 208 -13.05 -10.24 -8.23
N LEU A 209 -12.49 -11.19 -8.98
CA LEU A 209 -11.87 -12.38 -8.39
C LEU A 209 -10.68 -11.96 -7.52
N GLY A 210 -10.77 -12.22 -6.24
CA GLY A 210 -9.82 -11.79 -5.22
C GLY A 210 -10.32 -10.69 -4.29
N ASP A 211 -11.49 -10.10 -4.60
CA ASP A 211 -12.13 -9.17 -3.68
C ASP A 211 -12.59 -9.89 -2.41
N SER A 212 -12.34 -9.28 -1.29
CA SER A 212 -12.70 -9.83 0.03
C SER A 212 -13.22 -8.73 0.92
N VAL A 213 -14.24 -9.06 1.71
CA VAL A 213 -14.75 -8.20 2.78
C VAL A 213 -14.69 -8.99 4.07
N TYR A 214 -14.10 -8.42 5.10
CA TYR A 214 -13.88 -9.07 6.39
C TYR A 214 -13.93 -8.07 7.55
N ALA A 215 -14.18 -8.59 8.74
CA ALA A 215 -14.13 -7.76 9.95
C ALA A 215 -12.66 -7.47 10.33
N TYR A 216 -12.36 -6.24 10.66
CA TYR A 216 -11.01 -5.83 11.04
C TYR A 216 -11.05 -4.73 12.11
N ARG A 217 -10.41 -4.95 13.26
CA ARG A 217 -10.29 -3.99 14.36
C ARG A 217 -11.62 -3.33 14.78
N GLY A 218 -12.67 -4.14 14.90
CA GLY A 218 -14.00 -3.66 15.25
C GLY A 218 -14.84 -3.13 14.08
N LEU A 219 -14.26 -2.95 12.91
CA LEU A 219 -14.99 -2.60 11.69
C LEU A 219 -15.54 -3.86 11.03
N PRO A 220 -16.85 -3.89 10.64
CA PRO A 220 -17.48 -5.12 10.15
C PRO A 220 -17.15 -5.47 8.69
N SER A 221 -16.71 -4.50 7.88
CA SER A 221 -16.72 -4.64 6.43
C SER A 221 -15.49 -4.06 5.73
N MET A 222 -14.30 -4.35 6.24
CA MET A 222 -13.06 -3.92 5.59
C MET A 222 -12.90 -4.58 4.22
N PHE A 223 -12.66 -3.80 3.17
CA PHE A 223 -12.42 -4.29 1.82
C PHE A 223 -10.93 -4.54 1.58
N LEU A 224 -10.61 -5.63 0.88
CA LEU A 224 -9.27 -5.90 0.38
C LEU A 224 -9.34 -6.74 -0.89
N HIS A 225 -8.69 -6.28 -1.95
CA HIS A 225 -8.41 -7.09 -3.12
C HIS A 225 -7.10 -7.87 -2.92
N ILE A 226 -7.18 -9.18 -3.06
CA ILE A 226 -6.06 -10.10 -2.84
C ILE A 226 -5.62 -10.65 -4.20
N TYR A 227 -4.37 -10.42 -4.55
CA TYR A 227 -3.81 -10.70 -5.87
C TYR A 227 -3.43 -12.15 -6.10
N SER A 228 -3.43 -12.61 -7.35
CA SER A 228 -2.54 -13.69 -7.77
C SER A 228 -1.25 -13.08 -8.34
N GLU A 229 -0.17 -13.87 -8.39
CA GLU A 229 1.08 -13.42 -9.01
C GLU A 229 0.88 -13.00 -10.48
N ARG A 230 0.12 -13.81 -11.24
CA ARG A 230 -0.19 -13.52 -12.65
C ARG A 230 -0.94 -12.20 -12.83
N GLU A 231 -1.87 -11.91 -11.93
CA GLU A 231 -2.63 -10.67 -11.94
C GLU A 231 -1.75 -9.46 -11.63
N LEU A 232 -0.95 -9.53 -10.56
CA LEU A 232 -0.01 -8.48 -10.19
C LEU A 232 0.94 -8.14 -11.35
N ARG A 233 1.56 -9.17 -11.95
CA ARG A 233 2.45 -8.99 -13.10
C ARG A 233 1.75 -8.32 -14.28
N ARG A 234 0.54 -8.76 -14.62
CA ARG A 234 -0.24 -8.18 -15.71
C ARG A 234 -0.60 -6.72 -15.45
N ASP A 235 -1.00 -6.36 -14.23
CA ASP A 235 -1.44 -5.01 -13.90
C ASP A 235 -0.27 -4.04 -13.79
N LEU A 236 0.87 -4.47 -13.25
CA LEU A 236 2.12 -3.70 -13.26
C LEU A 236 2.58 -3.43 -14.70
N ASN A 237 2.65 -4.46 -15.54
CA ASN A 237 3.07 -4.31 -16.94
C ASN A 237 2.11 -3.41 -17.73
N ALA A 238 0.79 -3.58 -17.57
CA ALA A 238 -0.23 -2.72 -18.20
C ALA A 238 -0.16 -1.25 -17.73
N SER A 239 0.49 -0.99 -16.60
CA SER A 239 0.73 0.35 -16.07
C SER A 239 2.11 0.92 -16.49
N GLY A 240 2.88 0.19 -17.32
CA GLY A 240 4.19 0.59 -17.81
C GLY A 240 5.31 0.46 -16.76
N LEU A 241 5.15 -0.46 -15.81
CA LEU A 241 6.12 -0.80 -14.78
C LEU A 241 6.78 -2.14 -15.11
N VAL A 242 8.11 -2.19 -15.04
CA VAL A 242 8.92 -3.40 -15.29
C VAL A 242 9.36 -3.98 -13.96
N ILE A 243 8.98 -5.22 -13.69
CA ILE A 243 9.40 -5.93 -12.46
C ILE A 243 10.86 -6.33 -12.59
N LYS A 244 11.71 -5.78 -11.74
CA LYS A 244 13.13 -6.18 -11.60
C LYS A 244 13.29 -7.35 -10.64
N ASN A 245 12.60 -7.29 -9.49
CA ASN A 245 12.60 -8.35 -8.50
C ASN A 245 11.16 -8.63 -8.06
N LEU A 246 10.83 -9.90 -7.87
CA LEU A 246 9.58 -10.34 -7.25
C LEU A 246 9.89 -11.31 -6.12
N TYR A 247 9.74 -10.83 -4.91
CA TYR A 247 9.91 -11.62 -3.70
C TYR A 247 8.59 -12.29 -3.35
N ARG A 248 8.61 -13.61 -3.20
CA ARG A 248 7.50 -14.40 -2.68
C ARG A 248 7.72 -14.58 -1.19
N LEU A 249 6.81 -14.07 -0.39
CA LEU A 249 6.90 -14.11 1.06
C LEU A 249 6.26 -15.39 1.57
N ASN A 250 6.80 -15.97 2.64
CA ASN A 250 6.21 -17.16 3.25
C ASN A 250 4.78 -16.85 3.78
N ARG A 251 4.05 -17.87 4.26
CA ARG A 251 2.67 -17.70 4.73
C ARG A 251 2.52 -16.64 5.82
N HIS A 252 3.49 -16.54 6.70
CA HIS A 252 3.52 -15.58 7.80
C HIS A 252 4.17 -14.26 7.41
N SER A 253 4.61 -14.14 6.15
CA SER A 253 5.30 -12.95 5.62
C SER A 253 6.53 -12.53 6.44
N SER A 254 7.17 -13.49 7.10
CA SER A 254 8.38 -13.27 7.91
C SER A 254 9.67 -13.49 7.14
N GLU A 255 9.61 -14.18 5.99
CA GLU A 255 10.78 -14.60 5.20
C GLU A 255 10.46 -14.68 3.72
N ILE A 256 11.51 -14.58 2.90
CA ILE A 256 11.43 -14.84 1.47
C ILE A 256 11.42 -16.36 1.24
N LEU A 257 10.48 -16.84 0.42
CA LEU A 257 10.47 -18.23 -0.01
C LEU A 257 11.61 -18.51 -0.97
N THR A 258 12.46 -19.46 -0.63
CA THR A 258 13.64 -19.88 -1.43
C THR A 258 13.33 -20.95 -2.45
N GLY A 259 12.20 -21.67 -2.37
CA GLY A 259 11.84 -22.75 -3.29
C GLY A 259 10.92 -22.29 -4.43
N THR A 260 11.12 -22.85 -5.63
CA THR A 260 10.32 -22.50 -6.82
C THR A 260 9.08 -23.39 -7.00
N TRP A 261 9.07 -24.60 -6.43
CA TRP A 261 7.95 -25.55 -6.60
C TRP A 261 6.67 -25.05 -5.94
N LEU A 262 5.64 -24.83 -6.74
CA LEU A 262 4.35 -24.25 -6.33
C LEU A 262 4.47 -22.99 -5.46
N ALA A 263 5.54 -22.21 -5.64
CA ALA A 263 5.81 -21.03 -4.83
C ALA A 263 4.66 -20.02 -4.87
N HIS A 264 3.98 -19.88 -6.01
CA HIS A 264 2.80 -19.03 -6.16
C HIS A 264 1.60 -19.46 -5.31
N LEU A 265 1.49 -20.75 -4.96
CA LEU A 265 0.45 -21.26 -4.04
C LEU A 265 0.92 -21.24 -2.58
N ARG A 266 2.25 -21.34 -2.35
CA ARG A 266 2.82 -21.40 -1.01
C ARG A 266 3.06 -20.03 -0.38
N SER A 267 3.19 -18.97 -1.19
CA SER A 267 3.43 -17.63 -0.69
C SER A 267 2.19 -17.01 -0.05
N GLY A 268 2.37 -16.28 1.06
CA GLY A 268 1.33 -15.46 1.69
C GLY A 268 1.15 -14.12 1.02
N GLY A 269 2.20 -13.61 0.36
CA GLY A 269 2.20 -12.33 -0.32
C GLY A 269 3.34 -12.17 -1.31
N PHE A 270 3.34 -11.07 -2.03
CA PHE A 270 4.36 -10.68 -3.00
C PHE A 270 4.84 -9.26 -2.71
N LEU A 271 6.16 -9.07 -2.72
CA LEU A 271 6.75 -7.75 -2.80
C LEU A 271 7.43 -7.63 -4.16
N ALA A 272 6.95 -6.70 -4.98
CA ALA A 272 7.53 -6.41 -6.28
C ALA A 272 8.37 -5.11 -6.21
N VAL A 273 9.56 -5.17 -6.79
CA VAL A 273 10.45 -4.04 -7.00
C VAL A 273 10.47 -3.75 -8.49
N CYS A 274 9.99 -2.57 -8.88
CA CYS A 274 9.75 -2.22 -10.27
C CYS A 274 10.48 -0.93 -10.64
N THR A 275 10.80 -0.80 -11.93
CA THR A 275 11.25 0.46 -12.53
C THR A 275 10.25 0.93 -13.59
N ARG A 276 10.30 2.20 -13.97
CA ARG A 276 9.55 2.66 -15.14
C ARG A 276 10.20 2.12 -16.42
N HIS A 277 9.36 1.87 -17.43
CA HIS A 277 9.80 1.46 -18.77
C HIS A 277 10.45 2.64 -19.47
#